data_42cd8f01b48b0b0138aa3e0d26f92b06
#
_entry.id   42cd8f01b48b0b0138aa3e0d26f92b06
#
_cell.length_a   1.000
_cell.length_b   1.000
_cell.length_c   1.000
_cell.angle_alpha   90.00
_cell.angle_beta   90.00
_cell.angle_gamma   90.00
#
_symmetry.space_group_name_H-M   'P 1'
#
loop_
_entity.id
_entity.type
_entity.pdbx_description
1 polymer ?
#
loop_
_entity_poly.entity_id
_entity_poly.type
_entity_poly.pdbx_seq_one_letter_code
_entity_poly.pdbx_strand_id
1 'polypeptide(L)'
;MANGMAGLFVGASGLKTAQTALNTTAHNLSNINTTGYTRQQVTFSDTTYVNVSSKDKVSYASYGLGVAISEVRRIRDQYIDLAYRNENSRLGFYESQYNAVQEIEDQFGEMQGVTYESYLTNLYDSINELAKNPTSTVARSSLIQNATAFIEKSENVYKGLRDYQTTLNTQVSNMVNKINDLAGQIYKLNKSIAKVEAPGIEKANDLRDQRDAAIDELSKYIDITYYESENKETIINAAGVPLVTSGELTAMSTRVVEGTTLVIPTWPSYERDVYEDGKLASNADDTDKGQLKGLIIARGNMVVDYTVVPVAPDSNDYDMSTEEGRTAYQQAYNEYAKQQEYYNTYVEPSAILSAMAGFDKLVNGIVERINGILCPEKTETRTNPYLNADGSEIQADTYIYNSVDQPVLYDRYGREVTGTDNGDGTYSYASGEKLYESAGGAAVPVDSYEYLVLDMDKTGYGMDDDKTVGTELFSRIGTDRYIKTTGDNGKTIYLRNNLNETDYESLYKLGNLKINPEAAQNVGKIPLSTVQGKEDFDRAKELVDIWDEKFASLNPDMYAKSDYMSFYNNYIGEYTTMGKALYNYVGNQTTMVDGYDNQRLQSEGVSSDEELEKMIKYQQAYNAASRYVNV
;
A
#
# COMPACT_ATOMS: atom_id res chain seq x y z
N MET A 1 -2.70 74.21 37.29
CA MET A 1 -3.50 72.91 37.35
C MET A 1 -3.36 72.00 36.11
N ALA A 2 -3.14 72.57 34.91
CA ALA A 2 -2.97 71.71 33.69
C ALA A 2 -1.68 70.85 33.70
N ASN A 3 -0.56 71.36 34.28
CA ASN A 3 0.70 70.58 34.32
C ASN A 3 0.67 69.37 35.28
N GLY A 4 -0.09 69.43 36.38
CA GLY A 4 -0.19 68.34 37.33
C GLY A 4 -1.01 67.16 36.81
N MET A 5 -2.05 67.43 36.03
CA MET A 5 -2.85 66.37 35.39
C MET A 5 -2.06 65.63 34.29
N ALA A 6 -1.23 66.34 33.51
CA ALA A 6 -0.42 65.70 32.48
C ALA A 6 0.63 64.75 33.09
N GLY A 7 1.27 65.10 34.19
CA GLY A 7 2.20 64.24 34.92
C GLY A 7 1.49 62.98 35.49
N LEU A 8 0.28 63.14 36.02
CA LEU A 8 -0.52 62.01 36.53
C LEU A 8 -0.90 61.04 35.42
N PHE A 9 -1.23 61.55 34.23
CA PHE A 9 -1.52 60.69 33.05
C PHE A 9 -0.27 59.93 32.62
N VAL A 10 0.90 60.55 32.56
CA VAL A 10 2.18 59.91 32.25
C VAL A 10 2.48 58.79 33.25
N GLY A 11 2.36 59.06 34.54
CA GLY A 11 2.60 58.06 35.57
C GLY A 11 1.59 56.91 35.54
N ALA A 12 0.30 57.21 35.37
CA ALA A 12 -0.76 56.17 35.27
C ALA A 12 -0.58 55.29 34.01
N SER A 13 -0.20 55.88 32.86
CA SER A 13 0.10 55.14 31.65
C SER A 13 1.31 54.20 31.84
N GLY A 14 2.37 54.70 32.49
CA GLY A 14 3.54 53.90 32.82
C GLY A 14 3.24 52.74 33.78
N LEU A 15 2.39 52.96 34.79
CA LEU A 15 1.93 51.89 35.69
C LEU A 15 1.16 50.79 34.93
N LYS A 16 0.19 51.17 34.11
CA LYS A 16 -0.64 50.25 33.36
C LYS A 16 0.20 49.42 32.38
N THR A 17 1.10 50.04 31.65
CA THR A 17 1.93 49.34 30.66
C THR A 17 2.96 48.43 31.33
N ALA A 18 3.60 48.84 32.44
CA ALA A 18 4.50 48.00 33.21
C ALA A 18 3.77 46.80 33.84
N GLN A 19 2.53 46.97 34.34
CA GLN A 19 1.71 45.88 34.88
C GLN A 19 1.37 44.86 33.80
N THR A 20 0.97 45.29 32.61
CA THR A 20 0.68 44.39 31.51
C THR A 20 1.94 43.63 31.05
N ALA A 21 3.08 44.31 30.96
CA ALA A 21 4.36 43.67 30.64
C ALA A 21 4.76 42.61 31.69
N LEU A 22 4.58 42.91 32.98
CA LEU A 22 4.77 41.94 34.07
C LEU A 22 3.85 40.72 33.91
N ASN A 23 2.57 40.93 33.63
CA ASN A 23 1.60 39.85 33.45
C ASN A 23 1.97 38.96 32.25
N THR A 24 2.39 39.56 31.11
CA THR A 24 2.84 38.82 29.93
C THR A 24 4.09 38.00 30.22
N THR A 25 5.08 38.60 30.92
CA THR A 25 6.31 37.89 31.32
C THR A 25 6.00 36.73 32.29
N ALA A 26 5.11 36.94 33.25
CA ALA A 26 4.64 35.88 34.16
C ALA A 26 3.89 34.77 33.42
N HIS A 27 3.09 35.12 32.40
CA HIS A 27 2.40 34.18 31.52
C HIS A 27 3.38 33.34 30.71
N ASN A 28 4.41 33.97 30.10
CA ASN A 28 5.48 33.25 29.41
C ASN A 28 6.17 32.25 30.34
N LEU A 29 6.57 32.70 31.54
CA LEU A 29 7.27 31.86 32.51
C LEU A 29 6.41 30.67 32.99
N SER A 30 5.11 30.89 33.19
CA SER A 30 4.18 29.83 33.60
C SER A 30 3.98 28.78 32.51
N ASN A 31 4.13 29.11 31.24
CA ASN A 31 3.92 28.24 30.09
C ASN A 31 5.23 27.74 29.44
N ILE A 32 6.38 27.90 30.11
CA ILE A 32 7.70 27.53 29.56
C ILE A 32 7.77 26.03 29.13
N ASN A 33 7.04 25.17 29.81
CA ASN A 33 6.97 23.72 29.52
C ASN A 33 5.69 23.32 28.76
N THR A 34 4.88 24.30 28.32
CA THR A 34 3.66 24.00 27.57
C THR A 34 4.00 23.76 26.11
N THR A 35 3.77 22.54 25.62
CA THR A 35 4.03 22.20 24.21
C THR A 35 3.23 23.08 23.27
N GLY A 36 3.90 23.64 22.24
CA GLY A 36 3.27 24.51 21.25
C GLY A 36 3.03 25.95 21.72
N TYR A 37 3.43 26.30 22.95
CA TYR A 37 3.36 27.69 23.45
C TYR A 37 4.42 28.55 22.78
N THR A 38 4.00 29.69 22.27
CA THR A 38 4.88 30.69 21.62
C THR A 38 5.09 31.87 22.55
N ARG A 39 6.36 32.32 22.72
CA ARG A 39 6.71 33.50 23.54
C ARG A 39 5.93 34.72 23.09
N GLN A 40 5.28 35.39 24.06
CA GLN A 40 4.55 36.62 23.83
C GLN A 40 5.42 37.84 24.20
N GLN A 41 5.33 38.89 23.39
CA GLN A 41 6.05 40.13 23.58
C GLN A 41 5.11 41.33 23.56
N VAL A 42 5.22 42.19 24.59
CA VAL A 42 4.52 43.47 24.62
C VAL A 42 5.28 44.48 23.79
N THR A 43 4.61 45.12 22.83
CA THR A 43 5.15 46.30 22.11
C THR A 43 4.51 47.56 22.63
N PHE A 44 5.36 48.57 22.83
CA PHE A 44 4.97 49.88 23.35
C PHE A 44 4.90 50.91 22.23
N SER A 45 3.98 51.87 22.37
CA SER A 45 3.88 53.05 21.50
C SER A 45 3.73 54.32 22.30
N ASP A 46 4.07 55.41 21.70
CA ASP A 46 3.81 56.74 22.29
C ASP A 46 2.28 56.98 22.32
N THR A 47 1.84 57.68 23.36
CA THR A 47 0.48 58.23 23.38
C THR A 47 0.44 59.60 22.69
N THR A 48 -0.79 60.11 22.49
CA THR A 48 -1.04 61.40 21.87
C THR A 48 -0.23 62.53 22.52
N TYR A 49 0.27 63.40 21.69
CA TYR A 49 0.92 64.65 22.13
C TYR A 49 -0.13 65.74 22.29
N VAL A 50 -0.06 66.48 23.37
CA VAL A 50 -0.86 67.69 23.57
C VAL A 50 -0.02 68.89 23.19
N ASN A 51 -0.49 69.67 22.22
CA ASN A 51 0.14 70.89 21.80
C ASN A 51 -0.20 72.00 22.80
N VAL A 52 0.80 72.61 23.41
CA VAL A 52 0.62 73.81 24.21
C VAL A 52 0.76 75.03 23.29
N SER A 53 -0.39 75.61 22.94
CA SER A 53 -0.41 76.89 22.21
C SER A 53 0.12 77.98 23.05
N SER A 54 1.27 78.52 22.69
CA SER A 54 1.73 79.87 23.17
C SER A 54 1.06 80.91 22.27
N LYS A 55 0.64 82.01 22.86
CA LYS A 55 -0.02 83.12 22.15
C LYS A 55 0.90 83.87 21.18
N ASP A 56 2.17 83.56 21.15
CA ASP A 56 3.14 84.13 20.21
C ASP A 56 3.66 83.08 19.24
N LYS A 57 3.44 83.36 17.98
CA LYS A 57 3.80 82.60 16.82
C LYS A 57 5.24 82.10 16.85
N VAL A 58 5.51 80.85 16.78
CA VAL A 58 6.72 80.19 16.26
C VAL A 58 7.20 78.97 17.07
N SER A 59 6.62 78.52 18.18
CA SER A 59 7.05 77.31 18.84
C SER A 59 5.88 76.47 19.27
N TYR A 60 5.66 75.33 18.54
CA TYR A 60 4.77 74.27 19.00
C TYR A 60 5.52 73.43 20.04
N ALA A 61 5.36 73.75 21.31
CA ALA A 61 5.77 72.82 22.37
C ALA A 61 4.68 71.77 22.52
N SER A 62 5.04 70.53 22.31
CA SER A 62 4.13 69.37 22.50
C SER A 62 4.62 68.51 23.66
N TYR A 63 3.73 68.08 24.54
CA TYR A 63 4.01 67.12 25.60
C TYR A 63 3.44 65.77 25.23
N GLY A 64 4.27 64.70 25.35
CA GLY A 64 3.79 63.33 25.28
C GLY A 64 2.99 62.98 26.53
N LEU A 65 1.82 62.37 26.40
CA LEU A 65 0.96 61.94 27.51
C LEU A 65 1.33 60.55 28.07
N GLY A 66 2.52 60.05 27.75
CA GLY A 66 3.06 58.83 28.29
C GLY A 66 3.20 57.71 27.26
N VAL A 67 3.02 56.48 27.66
CA VAL A 67 3.21 55.27 26.88
C VAL A 67 1.90 54.44 26.80
N ALA A 68 1.64 53.88 25.64
CA ALA A 68 0.55 52.93 25.45
C ALA A 68 1.10 51.53 25.08
N ILE A 69 0.31 50.52 25.25
CA ILE A 69 0.57 49.22 24.69
C ILE A 69 0.04 49.23 23.24
N SER A 70 0.92 48.97 22.29
CA SER A 70 0.53 48.83 20.90
C SER A 70 -0.16 47.50 20.68
N GLU A 71 0.51 46.42 21.07
CA GLU A 71 -0.04 45.06 21.02
C GLU A 71 0.78 44.11 21.90
N VAL A 72 0.19 42.95 22.21
CA VAL A 72 0.88 41.76 22.72
C VAL A 72 0.93 40.76 21.60
N ARG A 73 2.09 40.60 20.98
CA ARG A 73 2.29 39.74 19.82
C ARG A 73 3.03 38.45 20.18
N ARG A 74 2.79 37.38 19.43
CA ARG A 74 3.62 36.17 19.44
C ARG A 74 4.89 36.41 18.64
N ILE A 75 5.99 35.81 19.09
CA ILE A 75 7.24 35.75 18.33
C ILE A 75 7.23 34.43 17.57
N ARG A 76 6.91 34.47 16.29
CA ARG A 76 6.78 33.27 15.45
C ARG A 76 7.35 33.48 14.06
N ASP A 77 8.08 32.46 13.54
CA ASP A 77 8.68 32.45 12.21
C ASP A 77 7.91 31.54 11.29
N GLN A 78 7.13 32.12 10.38
CA GLN A 78 6.31 31.36 9.42
C GLN A 78 7.13 30.51 8.45
N TYR A 79 8.38 30.89 8.18
CA TYR A 79 9.24 30.10 7.28
C TYR A 79 9.66 28.78 7.95
N ILE A 80 10.05 28.84 9.23
CA ILE A 80 10.41 27.66 10.01
C ILE A 80 9.18 26.75 10.17
N ASP A 81 7.99 27.33 10.40
CA ASP A 81 6.73 26.58 10.47
C ASP A 81 6.43 25.84 9.18
N LEU A 82 6.58 26.49 8.03
CA LEU A 82 6.35 25.87 6.73
C LEU A 82 7.34 24.72 6.49
N ALA A 83 8.62 24.94 6.79
CA ALA A 83 9.64 23.90 6.63
C ALA A 83 9.37 22.70 7.56
N TYR A 84 9.07 22.95 8.84
CA TYR A 84 8.67 21.90 9.79
C TYR A 84 7.51 21.07 9.28
N ARG A 85 6.40 21.70 8.85
CA ARG A 85 5.19 21.03 8.37
C ARG A 85 5.43 20.19 7.12
N ASN A 86 6.26 20.68 6.21
CA ASN A 86 6.65 19.92 5.01
C ASN A 86 7.43 18.65 5.37
N GLU A 87 8.46 18.79 6.24
CA GLU A 87 9.28 17.63 6.61
C GLU A 87 8.51 16.65 7.53
N ASN A 88 7.63 17.17 8.41
CA ASN A 88 6.73 16.34 9.22
C ASN A 88 5.75 15.52 8.35
N SER A 89 5.29 16.10 7.24
CA SER A 89 4.45 15.41 6.25
C SER A 89 5.19 14.26 5.55
N ARG A 90 6.45 14.48 5.15
CA ARG A 90 7.32 13.45 4.59
C ARG A 90 7.64 12.36 5.61
N LEU A 91 7.94 12.74 6.85
CA LEU A 91 8.17 11.79 7.92
C LEU A 91 6.98 10.83 8.07
N GLY A 92 5.76 11.37 8.12
CA GLY A 92 4.54 10.56 8.20
C GLY A 92 4.39 9.58 7.02
N PHE A 93 4.73 10.01 5.81
CA PHE A 93 4.73 9.17 4.61
C PHE A 93 5.71 7.99 4.74
N TYR A 94 6.99 8.28 5.01
CA TYR A 94 8.03 7.25 5.07
C TYR A 94 7.89 6.31 6.28
N GLU A 95 7.40 6.80 7.43
CA GLU A 95 7.07 5.94 8.59
C GLU A 95 6.04 4.87 8.21
N SER A 96 5.01 5.23 7.43
CA SER A 96 3.98 4.27 7.01
C SER A 96 4.55 3.20 6.09
N GLN A 97 5.41 3.58 5.16
CA GLN A 97 6.07 2.65 4.24
C GLN A 97 7.03 1.72 4.98
N TYR A 98 7.84 2.27 5.88
CA TYR A 98 8.79 1.51 6.68
C TYR A 98 8.10 0.46 7.56
N ASN A 99 7.03 0.85 8.26
CA ASN A 99 6.29 -0.06 9.11
C ASN A 99 5.66 -1.22 8.30
N ALA A 100 5.21 -0.95 7.07
CA ALA A 100 4.66 -1.98 6.20
C ALA A 100 5.73 -3.01 5.79
N VAL A 101 6.92 -2.56 5.43
CA VAL A 101 8.03 -3.45 5.06
C VAL A 101 8.53 -4.24 6.26
N GLN A 102 8.62 -3.63 7.44
CA GLN A 102 8.97 -4.35 8.67
C GLN A 102 8.00 -5.50 8.98
N GLU A 103 6.69 -5.24 8.86
CA GLU A 103 5.69 -6.28 9.09
C GLU A 103 5.80 -7.43 8.08
N ILE A 104 6.14 -7.12 6.81
CA ILE A 104 6.41 -8.16 5.80
C ILE A 104 7.58 -9.03 6.23
N GLU A 105 8.71 -8.43 6.65
CA GLU A 105 9.87 -9.18 7.15
C GLU A 105 9.52 -10.04 8.36
N ASP A 106 8.71 -9.53 9.29
CA ASP A 106 8.27 -10.25 10.49
C ASP A 106 7.37 -11.46 10.15
N GLN A 107 6.50 -11.36 9.13
CA GLN A 107 5.63 -12.46 8.69
C GLN A 107 6.45 -13.66 8.14
N PHE A 108 7.56 -13.40 7.45
CA PHE A 108 8.45 -14.45 6.99
C PHE A 108 9.29 -15.07 8.12
N GLY A 109 9.48 -14.36 9.25
CA GLY A 109 10.11 -14.87 10.47
C GLY A 109 11.61 -15.12 10.35
N GLU A 110 12.28 -14.53 9.33
CA GLU A 110 13.70 -14.78 9.04
C GLU A 110 14.63 -14.38 10.20
N MET A 111 14.21 -13.42 11.03
CA MET A 111 15.01 -12.96 12.18
C MET A 111 14.85 -13.84 13.46
N GLN A 112 13.90 -14.79 13.49
CA GLN A 112 13.52 -15.51 14.71
C GLN A 112 13.92 -17.00 14.77
N GLY A 113 14.72 -17.48 13.83
CA GLY A 113 15.37 -18.81 13.91
C GLY A 113 14.57 -20.00 13.38
N VAL A 114 13.31 -19.83 12.96
CA VAL A 114 12.54 -20.81 12.17
C VAL A 114 12.08 -20.11 10.90
N THR A 115 12.97 -20.07 9.95
CA THR A 115 12.82 -19.35 8.70
C THR A 115 11.90 -20.08 7.73
N TYR A 116 11.22 -19.36 6.83
CA TYR A 116 10.47 -19.98 5.74
C TYR A 116 11.40 -20.83 4.84
N GLU A 117 12.66 -20.38 4.66
CA GLU A 117 13.70 -21.12 3.95
C GLU A 117 13.86 -22.55 4.47
N SER A 118 13.72 -22.78 5.78
CA SER A 118 13.84 -24.11 6.36
C SER A 118 12.72 -25.05 5.91
N TYR A 119 11.50 -24.57 5.71
CA TYR A 119 10.40 -25.39 5.19
C TYR A 119 10.60 -25.72 3.71
N LEU A 120 11.13 -24.79 2.94
CA LEU A 120 11.47 -24.97 1.53
C LEU A 120 12.62 -26.03 1.40
N THR A 121 13.66 -25.91 2.21
CA THR A 121 14.76 -26.87 2.28
C THR A 121 14.30 -28.27 2.71
N ASN A 122 13.45 -28.37 3.74
CA ASN A 122 12.93 -29.63 4.21
C ASN A 122 12.06 -30.34 3.13
N LEU A 123 11.29 -29.58 2.36
CA LEU A 123 10.55 -30.13 1.22
C LEU A 123 11.52 -30.69 0.17
N TYR A 124 12.54 -29.94 -0.22
CA TYR A 124 13.60 -30.37 -1.12
C TYR A 124 14.31 -31.64 -0.63
N ASP A 125 14.75 -31.66 0.61
CA ASP A 125 15.44 -32.80 1.21
C ASP A 125 14.56 -34.06 1.23
N SER A 126 13.26 -33.92 1.49
CA SER A 126 12.33 -35.05 1.46
C SER A 126 12.11 -35.61 0.06
N ILE A 127 12.13 -34.74 -0.98
CA ILE A 127 12.11 -35.17 -2.39
C ILE A 127 13.40 -35.91 -2.74
N ASN A 128 14.57 -35.40 -2.31
CA ASN A 128 15.86 -36.04 -2.51
C ASN A 128 15.94 -37.45 -1.85
N GLU A 129 15.42 -37.57 -0.62
CA GLU A 129 15.37 -38.88 0.05
C GLU A 129 14.40 -39.85 -0.66
N LEU A 130 13.27 -39.35 -1.14
CA LEU A 130 12.32 -40.14 -1.90
C LEU A 130 12.92 -40.63 -3.23
N ALA A 131 13.72 -39.81 -3.91
CA ALA A 131 14.35 -40.15 -5.18
C ALA A 131 15.36 -41.33 -5.05
N LYS A 132 15.93 -41.53 -3.87
CA LYS A 132 16.82 -42.68 -3.60
C LYS A 132 16.06 -44.01 -3.54
N ASN A 133 14.81 -44.00 -3.07
CA ASN A 133 13.94 -45.16 -2.99
C ASN A 133 12.46 -44.74 -3.15
N PRO A 134 11.97 -44.61 -4.40
CA PRO A 134 10.62 -44.12 -4.68
C PRO A 134 9.47 -45.00 -4.14
N THR A 135 9.76 -46.26 -3.79
CA THR A 135 8.76 -47.20 -3.24
C THR A 135 8.77 -47.21 -1.70
N SER A 136 9.70 -46.54 -1.05
CA SER A 136 9.76 -46.48 0.42
C SER A 136 8.58 -45.75 1.02
N THR A 137 7.72 -46.42 1.76
CA THR A 137 6.59 -45.85 2.50
C THR A 137 7.06 -44.77 3.51
N VAL A 138 8.24 -44.96 4.12
CA VAL A 138 8.81 -44.00 5.06
C VAL A 138 9.18 -42.69 4.35
N ALA A 139 9.86 -42.78 3.19
CA ALA A 139 10.23 -41.61 2.40
C ALA A 139 8.99 -40.87 1.87
N ARG A 140 7.97 -41.60 1.38
CA ARG A 140 6.67 -41.04 0.96
C ARG A 140 5.95 -40.33 2.11
N SER A 141 5.95 -40.94 3.32
CA SER A 141 5.35 -40.31 4.51
C SER A 141 6.11 -39.03 4.91
N SER A 142 7.46 -39.06 4.82
CA SER A 142 8.28 -37.88 5.07
C SER A 142 7.97 -36.75 4.09
N LEU A 143 7.82 -37.05 2.78
CA LEU A 143 7.42 -36.09 1.79
C LEU A 143 6.07 -35.45 2.12
N ILE A 144 5.05 -36.26 2.45
CA ILE A 144 3.71 -35.74 2.82
C ILE A 144 3.80 -34.81 4.04
N GLN A 145 4.58 -35.19 5.08
CA GLN A 145 4.73 -34.35 6.27
C GLN A 145 5.41 -33.02 5.96
N ASN A 146 6.50 -33.03 5.19
CA ASN A 146 7.22 -31.79 4.83
C ASN A 146 6.43 -30.93 3.84
N ALA A 147 5.71 -31.55 2.88
CA ALA A 147 4.82 -30.84 1.97
C ALA A 147 3.63 -30.20 2.72
N THR A 148 3.07 -30.91 3.72
CA THR A 148 2.03 -30.35 4.61
C THR A 148 2.56 -29.13 5.37
N ALA A 149 3.73 -29.28 6.01
CA ALA A 149 4.34 -28.20 6.78
C ALA A 149 4.69 -26.98 5.89
N PHE A 150 5.14 -27.22 4.65
CA PHE A 150 5.40 -26.18 3.66
C PHE A 150 4.13 -25.41 3.29
N ILE A 151 3.05 -26.10 2.93
CA ILE A 151 1.78 -25.45 2.56
C ILE A 151 1.16 -24.72 3.75
N GLU A 152 1.12 -25.35 4.94
CA GLU A 152 0.57 -24.69 6.14
C GLU A 152 1.35 -23.43 6.52
N LYS A 153 2.68 -23.46 6.41
CA LYS A 153 3.50 -22.25 6.66
C LYS A 153 3.23 -21.19 5.58
N SER A 154 3.13 -21.57 4.31
CA SER A 154 2.84 -20.67 3.20
C SER A 154 1.48 -19.99 3.37
N GLU A 155 0.45 -20.77 3.71
CA GLU A 155 -0.90 -20.27 3.97
C GLU A 155 -0.92 -19.29 5.18
N ASN A 156 -0.15 -19.61 6.24
CA ASN A 156 -0.07 -18.75 7.42
C ASN A 156 0.62 -17.41 7.11
N VAL A 157 1.72 -17.42 6.34
CA VAL A 157 2.40 -16.19 5.90
C VAL A 157 1.47 -15.34 5.04
N TYR A 158 0.85 -15.94 4.03
CA TYR A 158 -0.09 -15.24 3.14
C TYR A 158 -1.29 -14.65 3.89
N LYS A 159 -1.86 -15.44 4.81
CA LYS A 159 -2.92 -14.97 5.70
C LYS A 159 -2.46 -13.80 6.56
N GLY A 160 -1.27 -13.86 7.13
CA GLY A 160 -0.68 -12.75 7.91
C GLY A 160 -0.58 -11.46 7.11
N LEU A 161 -0.10 -11.54 5.85
CA LEU A 161 -0.04 -10.39 4.93
C LEU A 161 -1.43 -9.82 4.63
N ARG A 162 -2.43 -10.66 4.40
CA ARG A 162 -3.83 -10.23 4.18
C ARG A 162 -4.46 -9.60 5.41
N ASP A 163 -4.23 -10.19 6.59
CA ASP A 163 -4.72 -9.64 7.86
C ASP A 163 -4.09 -8.27 8.13
N TYR A 164 -2.81 -8.10 7.78
CA TYR A 164 -2.14 -6.82 7.88
C TYR A 164 -2.67 -5.80 6.85
N GLN A 165 -2.94 -6.19 5.61
CA GLN A 165 -3.62 -5.34 4.63
C GLN A 165 -4.96 -4.81 5.18
N THR A 166 -5.72 -5.67 5.86
CA THR A 166 -6.98 -5.30 6.54
C THR A 166 -6.75 -4.33 7.70
N THR A 167 -5.65 -4.52 8.44
CA THR A 167 -5.25 -3.60 9.51
C THR A 167 -4.93 -2.21 8.96
N LEU A 168 -4.12 -2.13 7.89
CA LEU A 168 -3.84 -0.87 7.19
C LEU A 168 -5.11 -0.20 6.66
N ASN A 169 -6.06 -0.99 6.15
CA ASN A 169 -7.37 -0.49 5.71
C ASN A 169 -8.15 0.18 6.84
N THR A 170 -8.12 -0.40 8.03
CA THR A 170 -8.72 0.19 9.24
C THR A 170 -8.00 1.48 9.65
N GLN A 171 -6.67 1.50 9.54
CA GLN A 171 -5.87 2.71 9.82
C GLN A 171 -6.21 3.85 8.85
N VAL A 172 -6.42 3.57 7.55
CA VAL A 172 -6.89 4.56 6.58
C VAL A 172 -8.20 5.20 7.03
N SER A 173 -9.19 4.40 7.43
CA SER A 173 -10.49 4.90 7.92
C SER A 173 -10.34 5.77 9.17
N ASN A 174 -9.54 5.33 10.13
CA ASN A 174 -9.29 6.07 11.37
C ASN A 174 -8.58 7.40 11.09
N MET A 175 -7.66 7.41 10.13
CA MET A 175 -6.91 8.60 9.76
C MET A 175 -7.78 9.64 9.05
N VAL A 176 -8.72 9.22 8.20
CA VAL A 176 -9.73 10.11 7.61
C VAL A 176 -10.55 10.79 8.70
N ASN A 177 -10.99 10.05 9.73
CA ASN A 177 -11.71 10.61 10.87
C ASN A 177 -10.82 11.60 11.65
N LYS A 178 -9.56 11.27 11.90
CA LYS A 178 -8.61 12.14 12.61
C LYS A 178 -8.36 13.45 11.86
N ILE A 179 -8.21 13.39 10.54
CA ILE A 179 -8.07 14.58 9.68
C ILE A 179 -9.32 15.46 9.78
N ASN A 180 -10.53 14.88 9.71
CA ASN A 180 -11.78 15.61 9.85
C ASN A 180 -11.91 16.28 11.23
N ASP A 181 -11.52 15.58 12.30
CA ASP A 181 -11.56 16.11 13.67
C ASP A 181 -10.63 17.31 13.82
N LEU A 182 -9.39 17.21 13.32
CA LEU A 182 -8.42 18.31 13.33
C LEU A 182 -8.92 19.51 12.51
N ALA A 183 -9.46 19.25 11.31
CA ALA A 183 -10.03 20.29 10.48
C ALA A 183 -11.22 20.99 11.18
N GLY A 184 -12.09 20.22 11.86
CA GLY A 184 -13.17 20.76 12.68
C GLY A 184 -12.67 21.59 13.87
N GLN A 185 -11.60 21.17 14.53
CA GLN A 185 -10.95 21.92 15.61
C GLN A 185 -10.38 23.24 15.08
N ILE A 186 -9.64 23.21 13.97
CA ILE A 186 -9.07 24.41 13.34
C ILE A 186 -10.16 25.39 12.91
N TYR A 187 -11.26 24.88 12.32
CA TYR A 187 -12.39 25.71 11.93
C TYR A 187 -13.02 26.45 13.15
N LYS A 188 -13.22 25.74 14.26
CA LYS A 188 -13.74 26.33 15.51
C LYS A 188 -12.78 27.38 16.10
N LEU A 189 -11.48 27.09 16.08
CA LEU A 189 -10.45 28.02 16.54
C LEU A 189 -10.40 29.27 15.68
N ASN A 190 -10.50 29.15 14.33
CA ASN A 190 -10.61 30.28 13.43
C ASN A 190 -11.77 31.20 13.81
N LYS A 191 -12.95 30.66 14.05
CA LYS A 191 -14.13 31.45 14.47
C LYS A 191 -13.93 32.14 15.81
N SER A 192 -13.28 31.47 16.75
CA SER A 192 -12.99 32.01 18.07
C SER A 192 -11.96 33.15 18.00
N ILE A 193 -10.89 32.96 17.21
CA ILE A 193 -9.86 33.98 16.96
C ILE A 193 -10.48 35.21 16.29
N ALA A 194 -11.23 35.02 15.21
CA ALA A 194 -11.89 36.11 14.49
C ALA A 194 -12.83 36.94 15.44
N LYS A 195 -13.55 36.25 16.33
CA LYS A 195 -14.42 36.92 17.33
C LYS A 195 -13.64 37.76 18.35
N VAL A 196 -12.53 37.22 18.88
CA VAL A 196 -11.70 37.93 19.87
C VAL A 196 -10.99 39.12 19.22
N GLU A 197 -10.49 38.95 18.01
CA GLU A 197 -9.70 39.97 17.31
C GLU A 197 -10.51 40.99 16.51
N ALA A 198 -11.84 40.74 16.31
CA ALA A 198 -12.73 41.67 15.58
C ALA A 198 -12.69 43.13 16.07
N PRO A 199 -12.59 43.42 17.40
CA PRO A 199 -12.49 44.82 17.88
C PRO A 199 -11.12 45.44 17.60
N GLY A 200 -10.10 44.72 17.18
CA GLY A 200 -8.73 45.19 16.90
C GLY A 200 -7.93 45.63 18.12
N ILE A 201 -8.37 45.26 19.33
CA ILE A 201 -7.77 45.66 20.60
C ILE A 201 -6.87 44.55 21.17
N GLU A 202 -7.26 43.32 21.03
CA GLU A 202 -6.63 42.13 21.63
C GLU A 202 -6.24 41.13 20.56
N LYS A 203 -5.16 40.38 20.81
CA LYS A 203 -4.74 39.22 20.00
C LYS A 203 -5.06 37.94 20.74
N ALA A 204 -5.65 36.99 20.06
CA ALA A 204 -6.03 35.70 20.62
C ALA A 204 -4.85 34.71 20.64
N ASN A 205 -3.74 35.09 21.26
CA ASN A 205 -2.45 34.39 21.16
C ASN A 205 -2.54 32.92 21.53
N ASP A 206 -3.17 32.57 22.64
CA ASP A 206 -3.30 31.17 23.10
C ASP A 206 -4.19 30.31 22.17
N LEU A 207 -5.24 30.91 21.57
CA LEU A 207 -6.08 30.22 20.59
C LEU A 207 -5.31 30.02 19.26
N ARG A 208 -4.44 30.98 18.93
CA ARG A 208 -3.56 30.87 17.76
C ARG A 208 -2.51 29.78 17.97
N ASP A 209 -1.93 29.62 19.18
CA ASP A 209 -1.01 28.53 19.50
C ASP A 209 -1.69 27.17 19.40
N GLN A 210 -2.92 27.03 19.93
CA GLN A 210 -3.71 25.80 19.79
C GLN A 210 -4.03 25.49 18.33
N ARG A 211 -4.35 26.51 17.50
CA ARG A 211 -4.60 26.33 16.08
C ARG A 211 -3.35 25.87 15.35
N ASP A 212 -2.22 26.48 15.62
CA ASP A 212 -0.96 26.14 14.98
C ASP A 212 -0.50 24.73 15.36
N ALA A 213 -0.68 24.30 16.62
CA ALA A 213 -0.43 22.93 17.04
C ALA A 213 -1.34 21.91 16.31
N ALA A 214 -2.61 22.25 16.11
CA ALA A 214 -3.52 21.40 15.33
C ALA A 214 -3.14 21.33 13.83
N ILE A 215 -2.60 22.41 13.26
CA ILE A 215 -2.09 22.44 11.88
C ILE A 215 -0.80 21.62 11.78
N ASP A 216 0.09 21.69 12.77
CA ASP A 216 1.31 20.90 12.83
C ASP A 216 0.99 19.40 12.89
N GLU A 217 0.01 19.00 13.70
CA GLU A 217 -0.47 17.62 13.76
C GLU A 217 -1.12 17.18 12.43
N LEU A 218 -1.96 18.03 11.82
CA LEU A 218 -2.62 17.77 10.55
C LEU A 218 -1.60 17.54 9.42
N SER A 219 -0.50 18.31 9.42
CA SER A 219 0.55 18.20 8.40
C SER A 219 1.21 16.84 8.33
N LYS A 220 1.27 16.08 9.44
CA LYS A 220 1.80 14.72 9.45
C LYS A 220 0.89 13.76 8.67
N TYR A 221 -0.43 13.96 8.76
CA TYR A 221 -1.40 13.00 8.22
C TYR A 221 -1.69 13.21 6.73
N ILE A 222 -1.68 14.47 6.28
CA ILE A 222 -1.99 14.82 4.89
C ILE A 222 -1.16 16.02 4.43
N ASP A 223 -0.80 16.06 3.15
CA ASP A 223 -0.14 17.22 2.57
C ASP A 223 -1.05 18.44 2.61
N ILE A 224 -0.56 19.55 3.18
CA ILE A 224 -1.33 20.78 3.36
C ILE A 224 -0.60 22.00 2.80
N THR A 225 -1.38 22.91 2.23
CA THR A 225 -0.98 24.30 2.01
C THR A 225 -1.92 25.22 2.77
N TYR A 226 -1.40 26.30 3.33
CA TYR A 226 -2.21 27.19 4.16
C TYR A 226 -1.77 28.65 4.03
N TYR A 227 -2.71 29.57 4.34
CA TYR A 227 -2.44 31.00 4.48
C TYR A 227 -3.46 31.65 5.42
N GLU A 228 -3.10 32.76 6.03
CA GLU A 228 -4.03 33.54 6.86
C GLU A 228 -4.75 34.59 6.00
N SER A 229 -6.08 34.63 6.06
CA SER A 229 -6.93 35.60 5.38
C SER A 229 -6.91 36.97 6.09
N GLU A 230 -7.46 38.00 5.46
CA GLU A 230 -7.62 39.33 6.06
C GLU A 230 -8.45 39.27 7.35
N ASN A 231 -9.40 38.36 7.45
CA ASN A 231 -10.23 38.14 8.64
C ASN A 231 -9.54 37.33 9.75
N LYS A 232 -8.24 37.08 9.65
CA LYS A 232 -7.42 36.34 10.64
C LYS A 232 -7.78 34.86 10.76
N GLU A 233 -8.54 34.33 9.81
CA GLU A 233 -8.83 32.92 9.68
C GLU A 233 -7.77 32.22 8.81
N THR A 234 -7.26 31.09 9.25
CA THR A 234 -6.34 30.28 8.45
C THR A 234 -7.13 29.39 7.48
N ILE A 235 -6.90 29.58 6.21
CA ILE A 235 -7.43 28.76 5.13
C ILE A 235 -6.45 27.61 4.90
N ILE A 236 -6.96 26.39 4.81
CA ILE A 236 -6.14 25.18 4.61
C ILE A 236 -6.68 24.41 3.40
N ASN A 237 -5.78 24.13 2.47
CA ASN A 237 -6.03 23.14 1.43
C ASN A 237 -5.30 21.84 1.80
N ALA A 238 -5.95 20.69 1.63
CA ALA A 238 -5.39 19.37 1.85
C ALA A 238 -5.45 18.57 0.56
N ALA A 239 -4.33 17.99 0.14
CA ALA A 239 -4.21 17.31 -1.15
C ALA A 239 -4.82 18.13 -2.32
N GLY A 240 -4.57 19.43 -2.34
CA GLY A 240 -5.04 20.35 -3.37
C GLY A 240 -6.53 20.73 -3.32
N VAL A 241 -7.27 20.36 -2.26
CA VAL A 241 -8.69 20.69 -2.06
C VAL A 241 -8.86 21.59 -0.83
N PRO A 242 -9.69 22.64 -0.87
CA PRO A 242 -9.99 23.44 0.31
C PRO A 242 -10.65 22.58 1.40
N LEU A 243 -9.91 22.35 2.51
CA LEU A 243 -10.38 21.59 3.67
C LEU A 243 -11.06 22.49 4.69
N VAL A 244 -10.42 23.61 5.02
CA VAL A 244 -10.94 24.62 5.97
C VAL A 244 -10.92 25.98 5.29
N THR A 245 -12.09 26.59 5.15
CA THR A 245 -12.27 27.96 4.63
C THR A 245 -12.93 28.87 5.66
N SER A 246 -13.09 30.16 5.34
CA SER A 246 -13.80 31.09 6.22
C SER A 246 -15.29 30.77 6.42
N GLY A 247 -15.93 30.09 5.49
CA GLY A 247 -17.37 29.80 5.51
C GLY A 247 -17.71 28.33 5.68
N GLU A 248 -16.81 27.44 5.29
CA GLU A 248 -17.11 26.02 5.10
C GLU A 248 -15.97 25.12 5.58
N LEU A 249 -16.36 23.95 6.04
CA LEU A 249 -15.50 22.83 6.35
C LEU A 249 -15.84 21.69 5.38
N THR A 250 -14.88 21.30 4.55
CA THR A 250 -15.05 20.17 3.62
C THR A 250 -14.60 18.90 4.31
N ALA A 251 -15.55 18.02 4.65
CA ALA A 251 -15.22 16.74 5.27
C ALA A 251 -14.81 15.70 4.23
N MET A 252 -13.79 14.92 4.56
CA MET A 252 -13.43 13.71 3.83
C MET A 252 -14.39 12.57 4.19
N SER A 253 -14.58 11.64 3.26
CA SER A 253 -15.29 10.37 3.49
C SER A 253 -14.46 9.22 2.92
N THR A 254 -14.99 8.01 3.01
CA THR A 254 -14.40 6.83 2.38
C THR A 254 -15.42 6.14 1.49
N ARG A 255 -14.98 5.55 0.38
CA ARG A 255 -15.78 4.62 -0.43
C ARG A 255 -15.06 3.27 -0.53
N VAL A 256 -15.82 2.21 -0.67
CA VAL A 256 -15.29 0.87 -0.90
C VAL A 256 -14.83 0.74 -2.35
N VAL A 257 -13.67 0.14 -2.57
CA VAL A 257 -13.19 -0.23 -3.91
C VAL A 257 -14.00 -1.42 -4.40
N GLU A 258 -14.50 -1.34 -5.63
CA GLU A 258 -15.35 -2.38 -6.24
C GLU A 258 -14.65 -3.75 -6.22
N GLY A 259 -15.40 -4.79 -5.87
CA GLY A 259 -14.86 -6.15 -5.76
C GLY A 259 -13.97 -6.42 -4.53
N THR A 260 -13.82 -5.46 -3.61
CA THR A 260 -12.98 -5.60 -2.42
C THR A 260 -13.69 -5.11 -1.15
N THR A 261 -13.04 -5.28 0.01
CA THR A 261 -13.44 -4.66 1.28
C THR A 261 -12.58 -3.43 1.62
N LEU A 262 -11.69 -3.03 0.71
CA LEU A 262 -10.76 -1.94 0.91
C LEU A 262 -11.45 -0.59 0.69
N VAL A 263 -11.07 0.41 1.49
CA VAL A 263 -11.63 1.76 1.37
C VAL A 263 -10.58 2.76 0.86
N ILE A 264 -11.00 3.68 0.04
CA ILE A 264 -10.19 4.83 -0.37
C ILE A 264 -10.85 6.13 0.09
N PRO A 265 -10.05 7.13 0.50
CA PRO A 265 -10.56 8.42 0.92
C PRO A 265 -11.06 9.21 -0.27
N THR A 266 -12.19 9.91 -0.07
CA THR A 266 -12.88 10.70 -1.10
C THR A 266 -13.22 12.10 -0.60
N TRP A 267 -13.40 13.01 -1.53
CA TRP A 267 -14.00 14.32 -1.33
C TRP A 267 -15.44 14.31 -1.86
N PRO A 268 -16.45 14.02 -0.99
CA PRO A 268 -17.84 13.90 -1.47
C PRO A 268 -18.36 15.16 -2.17
N SER A 269 -17.99 16.34 -1.67
CA SER A 269 -18.40 17.63 -2.27
C SER A 269 -17.83 17.88 -3.66
N TYR A 270 -16.78 17.13 -4.05
CA TYR A 270 -16.12 17.24 -5.35
C TYR A 270 -16.26 16.00 -6.20
N GLU A 271 -16.98 14.97 -5.72
CA GLU A 271 -17.21 13.67 -6.39
C GLU A 271 -15.92 13.02 -6.90
N ARG A 272 -14.82 13.12 -6.15
CA ARG A 272 -13.52 12.55 -6.52
C ARG A 272 -12.78 11.94 -5.35
N ASP A 273 -11.85 11.06 -5.67
CA ASP A 273 -10.92 10.49 -4.71
C ASP A 273 -9.90 11.55 -4.25
N VAL A 274 -9.36 11.36 -3.04
CA VAL A 274 -8.32 12.28 -2.49
C VAL A 274 -7.02 12.16 -3.26
N TYR A 275 -6.67 10.93 -3.65
CA TYR A 275 -5.49 10.64 -4.46
C TYR A 275 -5.90 9.90 -5.73
N GLU A 276 -5.25 10.22 -6.83
CA GLU A 276 -5.42 9.50 -8.10
C GLU A 276 -4.70 8.16 -8.03
N ASP A 277 -5.38 7.10 -8.46
CA ASP A 277 -4.81 5.74 -8.51
C ASP A 277 -3.68 5.65 -9.54
N GLY A 278 -2.68 4.81 -9.27
CA GLY A 278 -1.52 4.62 -10.15
C GLY A 278 -0.51 5.78 -10.19
N LYS A 279 -0.71 6.86 -9.42
CA LYS A 279 0.30 7.92 -9.30
C LYS A 279 1.30 7.60 -8.19
N LEU A 280 2.54 7.33 -8.61
CA LEU A 280 3.66 7.10 -7.70
C LEU A 280 3.95 8.35 -6.85
N ALA A 281 4.37 8.12 -5.61
CA ALA A 281 4.92 9.17 -4.76
C ALA A 281 6.42 9.32 -5.08
N SER A 282 6.86 10.55 -5.28
CA SER A 282 8.25 10.87 -5.61
C SER A 282 8.72 12.09 -4.84
N ASN A 283 9.92 12.01 -4.27
CA ASN A 283 10.59 13.16 -3.68
C ASN A 283 10.91 14.23 -4.74
N ALA A 284 11.26 13.80 -5.96
CA ALA A 284 11.58 14.71 -7.06
C ALA A 284 10.39 15.59 -7.46
N ASP A 285 9.17 15.04 -7.36
CA ASP A 285 7.91 15.74 -7.66
C ASP A 285 7.25 16.33 -6.41
N ASP A 286 7.89 16.24 -5.25
CA ASP A 286 7.37 16.72 -3.95
C ASP A 286 6.00 16.08 -3.58
N THR A 287 5.79 14.82 -3.95
CA THR A 287 4.52 14.09 -3.75
C THR A 287 4.58 13.01 -2.68
N ASP A 288 5.74 12.82 -2.04
CA ASP A 288 6.02 11.87 -0.94
C ASP A 288 5.62 12.45 0.43
N LYS A 289 4.35 12.91 0.54
CA LYS A 289 3.85 13.62 1.71
C LYS A 289 2.53 13.04 2.23
N GLY A 290 2.39 13.04 3.55
CA GLY A 290 1.19 12.63 4.26
C GLY A 290 1.15 11.15 4.58
N GLN A 291 0.95 10.86 5.87
CA GLN A 291 0.83 9.49 6.38
C GLN A 291 -0.31 8.71 5.72
N LEU A 292 -1.44 9.38 5.43
CA LEU A 292 -2.59 8.78 4.75
C LEU A 292 -2.21 8.25 3.36
N LYS A 293 -1.45 9.04 2.58
CA LYS A 293 -0.96 8.60 1.26
C LYS A 293 -0.01 7.43 1.39
N GLY A 294 0.92 7.50 2.36
CA GLY A 294 1.85 6.41 2.65
C GLY A 294 1.14 5.10 2.98
N LEU A 295 0.09 5.13 3.82
CA LEU A 295 -0.72 3.95 4.16
C LEU A 295 -1.45 3.36 2.94
N ILE A 296 -2.03 4.20 2.09
CA ILE A 296 -2.77 3.75 0.90
C ILE A 296 -1.84 3.06 -0.09
N ILE A 297 -0.67 3.65 -0.35
CA ILE A 297 0.34 3.06 -1.23
C ILE A 297 0.85 1.76 -0.64
N ALA A 298 1.25 1.73 0.64
CA ALA A 298 1.75 0.52 1.30
C ALA A 298 0.75 -0.65 1.24
N ARG A 299 -0.55 -0.36 1.50
CA ARG A 299 -1.65 -1.33 1.49
C ARG A 299 -2.01 -1.82 0.10
N GLY A 300 -1.93 -0.92 -0.91
CA GLY A 300 -2.53 -1.13 -2.22
C GLY A 300 -4.07 -1.05 -2.22
N ASN A 301 -4.67 -1.08 -3.40
CA ASN A 301 -6.11 -0.89 -3.59
C ASN A 301 -6.83 -2.12 -4.17
N MET A 302 -6.17 -3.29 -4.19
CA MET A 302 -6.72 -4.52 -4.78
C MET A 302 -6.34 -5.76 -3.97
N VAL A 303 -6.93 -6.89 -4.32
CA VAL A 303 -6.50 -8.23 -3.91
C VAL A 303 -5.71 -8.83 -5.06
N VAL A 304 -4.56 -9.41 -4.78
CA VAL A 304 -3.66 -9.95 -5.79
C VAL A 304 -3.30 -11.41 -5.49
N ASP A 305 -2.94 -12.13 -6.54
CA ASP A 305 -2.36 -13.46 -6.52
C ASP A 305 -1.24 -13.56 -7.58
N TYR A 306 -0.71 -14.76 -7.82
CA TYR A 306 0.38 -14.97 -8.78
C TYR A 306 0.07 -14.55 -10.22
N THR A 307 -1.21 -14.47 -10.61
CA THR A 307 -1.63 -14.15 -12.00
C THR A 307 -1.32 -12.72 -12.41
N VAL A 308 -1.20 -11.81 -11.44
CA VAL A 308 -0.84 -10.40 -11.72
C VAL A 308 0.65 -10.21 -12.02
N VAL A 309 1.49 -11.23 -11.75
CA VAL A 309 2.94 -11.16 -12.01
C VAL A 309 3.21 -11.58 -13.45
N PRO A 310 3.57 -10.65 -14.34
CA PRO A 310 3.79 -10.96 -15.74
C PRO A 310 4.95 -11.93 -15.92
N VAL A 311 4.84 -12.80 -16.91
CA VAL A 311 5.90 -13.74 -17.29
C VAL A 311 6.37 -13.40 -18.71
N ALA A 312 7.65 -13.04 -18.83
CA ALA A 312 8.23 -12.73 -20.14
C ALA A 312 8.19 -13.96 -21.06
N PRO A 313 7.69 -13.83 -22.30
CA PRO A 313 7.68 -14.93 -23.26
C PRO A 313 9.11 -15.38 -23.58
N ASP A 314 9.34 -16.69 -23.65
CA ASP A 314 10.61 -17.25 -24.05
C ASP A 314 10.61 -17.44 -25.57
N SER A 315 11.61 -16.87 -26.26
CA SER A 315 11.73 -17.01 -27.72
C SER A 315 11.93 -18.46 -28.17
N ASN A 316 12.34 -19.35 -27.28
CA ASN A 316 12.50 -20.78 -27.58
C ASN A 316 11.15 -21.52 -27.69
N ASP A 317 10.08 -20.96 -27.16
CA ASP A 317 8.72 -21.52 -27.23
C ASP A 317 8.06 -21.22 -28.59
N TYR A 318 8.71 -20.43 -29.45
CA TYR A 318 8.21 -19.99 -30.75
C TYR A 318 9.17 -20.38 -31.88
N ASP A 319 8.62 -20.81 -33.02
CA ASP A 319 9.46 -21.04 -34.21
C ASP A 319 9.90 -19.72 -34.86
N MET A 320 10.98 -19.16 -34.32
CA MET A 320 11.54 -17.89 -34.80
C MET A 320 12.04 -17.93 -36.24
N SER A 321 12.09 -19.10 -36.91
CA SER A 321 12.48 -19.23 -38.31
C SER A 321 11.31 -18.87 -39.25
N THR A 322 10.07 -19.00 -38.81
CA THR A 322 8.84 -18.67 -39.56
C THR A 322 8.36 -17.24 -39.30
N GLU A 323 7.54 -16.69 -40.18
CA GLU A 323 6.90 -15.38 -39.99
C GLU A 323 5.80 -15.44 -38.93
N GLU A 324 5.05 -16.54 -38.93
CA GLU A 324 4.00 -16.83 -37.95
C GLU A 324 4.56 -16.91 -36.54
N GLY A 325 5.67 -17.65 -36.33
CA GLY A 325 6.30 -17.78 -35.02
C GLY A 325 6.85 -16.45 -34.50
N ARG A 326 7.46 -15.64 -35.38
CA ARG A 326 7.91 -14.27 -35.01
C ARG A 326 6.73 -13.36 -34.66
N THR A 327 5.62 -13.46 -35.39
CA THR A 327 4.41 -12.67 -35.13
C THR A 327 3.76 -13.09 -33.80
N ALA A 328 3.65 -14.38 -33.52
CA ALA A 328 3.12 -14.91 -32.27
C ALA A 328 3.99 -14.46 -31.08
N TYR A 329 5.32 -14.56 -31.21
CA TYR A 329 6.24 -14.04 -30.18
C TYR A 329 6.07 -12.54 -29.94
N GLN A 330 5.94 -11.74 -31.00
CA GLN A 330 5.75 -10.29 -30.89
C GLN A 330 4.40 -9.94 -30.23
N GLN A 331 3.34 -10.70 -30.50
CA GLN A 331 2.04 -10.54 -29.85
C GLN A 331 2.14 -10.86 -28.34
N ALA A 332 2.76 -11.98 -27.99
CA ALA A 332 2.99 -12.37 -26.60
C ALA A 332 3.86 -11.32 -25.87
N TYR A 333 4.88 -10.78 -26.52
CA TYR A 333 5.71 -9.72 -25.94
C TYR A 333 4.94 -8.41 -25.75
N ASN A 334 4.05 -8.04 -26.68
CA ASN A 334 3.21 -6.85 -26.54
C ASN A 334 2.21 -7.00 -25.38
N GLU A 335 1.68 -8.20 -25.18
CA GLU A 335 0.79 -8.47 -24.05
C GLU A 335 1.56 -8.43 -22.72
N TYR A 336 2.73 -9.08 -22.68
CA TYR A 336 3.65 -8.97 -21.56
C TYR A 336 3.96 -7.51 -21.19
N ALA A 337 4.25 -6.66 -22.18
CA ALA A 337 4.56 -5.26 -21.95
C ALA A 337 3.39 -4.48 -21.31
N LYS A 338 2.14 -4.79 -21.69
CA LYS A 338 0.95 -4.20 -21.04
C LYS A 338 0.78 -4.69 -19.60
N GLN A 339 0.98 -5.99 -19.38
CA GLN A 339 0.91 -6.57 -18.03
C GLN A 339 2.03 -6.02 -17.15
N GLN A 340 3.24 -5.82 -17.69
CA GLN A 340 4.38 -5.19 -17.01
C GLN A 340 4.05 -3.75 -16.61
N GLU A 341 3.49 -2.95 -17.53
CA GLU A 341 3.07 -1.58 -17.23
C GLU A 341 1.99 -1.55 -16.13
N TYR A 342 1.02 -2.47 -16.18
CA TYR A 342 0.01 -2.61 -15.14
C TYR A 342 0.63 -2.96 -13.79
N TYR A 343 1.50 -3.97 -13.75
CA TYR A 343 2.20 -4.40 -12.54
C TYR A 343 3.01 -3.26 -11.92
N ASN A 344 3.84 -2.59 -12.71
CA ASN A 344 4.71 -1.49 -12.26
C ASN A 344 3.91 -0.27 -11.80
N THR A 345 2.69 -0.08 -12.31
CA THR A 345 1.84 1.05 -11.94
C THR A 345 1.03 0.78 -10.67
N TYR A 346 0.46 -0.42 -10.52
CA TYR A 346 -0.56 -0.70 -9.50
C TYR A 346 -0.13 -1.70 -8.43
N VAL A 347 0.82 -2.59 -8.71
CA VAL A 347 1.23 -3.67 -7.78
C VAL A 347 2.57 -3.38 -7.12
N GLU A 348 3.61 -3.13 -7.91
CA GLU A 348 4.98 -2.91 -7.42
C GLU A 348 5.11 -1.79 -6.38
N PRO A 349 4.43 -0.62 -6.52
CA PRO A 349 4.56 0.45 -5.54
C PRO A 349 4.02 0.10 -4.15
N SER A 350 3.15 -0.91 -4.07
CA SER A 350 2.60 -1.39 -2.82
C SER A 350 3.45 -2.54 -2.26
N ALA A 351 4.12 -2.30 -1.15
CA ALA A 351 4.93 -3.33 -0.50
C ALA A 351 4.11 -4.60 -0.18
N ILE A 352 2.84 -4.46 0.24
CA ILE A 352 1.97 -5.60 0.56
C ILE A 352 1.53 -6.34 -0.70
N LEU A 353 1.12 -5.64 -1.78
CA LEU A 353 0.66 -6.31 -3.00
C LEU A 353 1.81 -7.05 -3.68
N SER A 354 2.97 -6.41 -3.83
CA SER A 354 4.14 -7.05 -4.42
C SER A 354 4.61 -8.25 -3.58
N ALA A 355 4.53 -8.14 -2.23
CA ALA A 355 4.83 -9.26 -1.35
C ALA A 355 3.85 -10.44 -1.54
N MET A 356 2.57 -10.18 -1.56
CA MET A 356 1.56 -11.23 -1.74
C MET A 356 1.70 -11.91 -3.12
N ALA A 357 1.82 -11.12 -4.19
CA ALA A 357 1.91 -11.62 -5.55
C ALA A 357 3.21 -12.42 -5.80
N GLY A 358 4.35 -11.88 -5.36
CA GLY A 358 5.66 -12.56 -5.52
C GLY A 358 5.77 -13.84 -4.70
N PHE A 359 5.24 -13.84 -3.48
CA PHE A 359 5.21 -15.03 -2.63
C PHE A 359 4.27 -16.11 -3.18
N ASP A 360 3.07 -15.73 -3.62
CA ASP A 360 2.13 -16.67 -4.25
C ASP A 360 2.72 -17.25 -5.56
N LYS A 361 3.45 -16.43 -6.34
CA LYS A 361 4.16 -16.89 -7.54
C LYS A 361 5.19 -17.97 -7.24
N LEU A 362 5.96 -17.84 -6.16
CA LEU A 362 6.91 -18.86 -5.73
C LEU A 362 6.20 -20.17 -5.38
N VAL A 363 5.16 -20.09 -4.55
CA VAL A 363 4.44 -21.28 -4.08
C VAL A 363 3.69 -21.96 -5.24
N ASN A 364 2.99 -21.19 -6.08
CA ASN A 364 2.33 -21.70 -7.29
C ASN A 364 3.32 -22.40 -8.22
N GLY A 365 4.50 -21.79 -8.47
CA GLY A 365 5.53 -22.40 -9.33
C GLY A 365 5.99 -23.77 -8.83
N ILE A 366 6.24 -23.92 -7.52
CA ILE A 366 6.61 -25.20 -6.91
C ILE A 366 5.47 -26.21 -7.02
N VAL A 367 4.26 -25.79 -6.65
CA VAL A 367 3.05 -26.64 -6.65
C VAL A 367 2.74 -27.17 -8.05
N GLU A 368 2.65 -26.28 -9.04
CA GLU A 368 2.31 -26.67 -10.41
C GLU A 368 3.40 -27.53 -11.04
N ARG A 369 4.68 -27.26 -10.74
CA ARG A 369 5.77 -28.04 -11.30
C ARG A 369 5.82 -29.45 -10.73
N ILE A 370 5.67 -29.61 -9.40
CA ILE A 370 5.60 -30.93 -8.74
C ILE A 370 4.37 -31.71 -9.24
N ASN A 371 3.21 -31.08 -9.26
CA ASN A 371 1.99 -31.70 -9.75
C ASN A 371 2.09 -32.09 -11.23
N GLY A 372 2.71 -31.28 -12.08
CA GLY A 372 2.92 -31.56 -13.49
C GLY A 372 3.77 -32.80 -13.76
N ILE A 373 4.80 -33.05 -12.91
CA ILE A 373 5.61 -34.28 -13.00
C ILE A 373 4.82 -35.49 -12.54
N LEU A 374 4.09 -35.37 -11.43
CA LEU A 374 3.27 -36.48 -10.91
C LEU A 374 2.07 -36.81 -11.81
N CYS A 375 1.54 -35.81 -12.48
CA CYS A 375 0.36 -35.87 -13.30
C CYS A 375 0.64 -35.27 -14.69
N PRO A 376 1.47 -35.93 -15.54
CA PRO A 376 1.77 -35.43 -16.88
C PRO A 376 0.52 -35.37 -17.74
N GLU A 377 0.39 -34.28 -18.51
CA GLU A 377 -0.79 -34.00 -19.33
C GLU A 377 -0.41 -33.96 -20.81
N LYS A 378 -1.37 -34.24 -21.67
CA LYS A 378 -1.28 -34.05 -23.11
C LYS A 378 -2.58 -33.50 -23.67
N THR A 379 -2.49 -32.80 -24.81
CA THR A 379 -3.68 -32.36 -25.56
C THR A 379 -4.30 -33.52 -26.33
N GLU A 380 -5.61 -33.65 -26.22
CA GLU A 380 -6.44 -34.56 -27.03
C GLU A 380 -7.46 -33.74 -27.81
N THR A 381 -7.48 -33.92 -29.15
CA THR A 381 -8.44 -33.23 -30.03
C THR A 381 -9.57 -34.16 -30.40
N ARG A 382 -10.83 -33.70 -30.29
CA ARG A 382 -12.03 -34.46 -30.63
C ARG A 382 -13.00 -33.61 -31.45
N THR A 383 -13.76 -34.26 -32.32
CA THR A 383 -14.84 -33.63 -33.11
C THR A 383 -16.14 -33.45 -32.33
N ASN A 384 -16.31 -34.18 -31.22
CA ASN A 384 -17.49 -34.08 -30.36
C ASN A 384 -17.07 -33.78 -28.92
N PRO A 385 -17.85 -32.98 -28.15
CA PRO A 385 -17.51 -32.69 -26.76
C PRO A 385 -17.61 -33.97 -25.91
N TYR A 386 -16.81 -34.02 -24.83
CA TYR A 386 -17.04 -34.97 -23.76
C TYR A 386 -18.29 -34.59 -22.97
N LEU A 387 -19.02 -35.58 -22.48
CA LEU A 387 -20.24 -35.35 -21.71
C LEU A 387 -20.10 -35.85 -20.27
N ASN A 388 -20.68 -35.08 -19.35
CA ASN A 388 -20.93 -35.53 -17.98
C ASN A 388 -21.98 -36.63 -17.94
N ALA A 389 -22.15 -37.28 -16.78
CA ALA A 389 -23.16 -38.36 -16.60
C ALA A 389 -24.61 -37.86 -16.78
N ASP A 390 -24.86 -36.57 -16.63
CA ASP A 390 -26.16 -35.92 -16.83
C ASP A 390 -26.40 -35.48 -18.29
N GLY A 391 -25.44 -35.73 -19.19
CA GLY A 391 -25.49 -35.35 -20.60
C GLY A 391 -25.08 -33.90 -20.90
N SER A 392 -24.63 -33.13 -19.91
CA SER A 392 -24.07 -31.81 -20.14
C SER A 392 -22.66 -31.90 -20.74
N GLU A 393 -22.28 -30.90 -21.56
CA GLU A 393 -20.95 -30.84 -22.18
C GLU A 393 -19.86 -30.49 -21.14
N ILE A 394 -18.74 -31.24 -21.21
CA ILE A 394 -17.50 -30.87 -20.50
C ILE A 394 -16.75 -29.83 -21.35
N GLN A 395 -16.36 -28.72 -20.76
CA GLN A 395 -15.69 -27.63 -21.47
C GLN A 395 -14.33 -28.07 -22.02
N ALA A 396 -14.03 -27.67 -23.24
CA ALA A 396 -12.72 -27.86 -23.86
C ALA A 396 -11.76 -26.70 -23.50
N ASP A 397 -10.44 -26.97 -23.52
CA ASP A 397 -9.43 -25.94 -23.36
C ASP A 397 -9.36 -25.01 -24.58
N THR A 398 -9.55 -25.59 -25.77
CA THR A 398 -9.52 -24.87 -27.04
C THR A 398 -10.66 -25.34 -27.94
N TYR A 399 -11.32 -24.39 -28.62
CA TYR A 399 -12.28 -24.64 -29.68
C TYR A 399 -11.61 -24.36 -31.01
N ILE A 400 -11.66 -25.33 -31.95
CA ILE A 400 -11.10 -25.17 -33.29
C ILE A 400 -12.27 -24.98 -34.26
N TYR A 401 -12.27 -23.84 -34.94
CA TYR A 401 -13.30 -23.45 -35.90
C TYR A 401 -12.74 -23.44 -37.32
N ASN A 402 -13.33 -24.23 -38.22
CA ASN A 402 -12.94 -24.27 -39.62
C ASN A 402 -13.69 -23.17 -40.40
N SER A 403 -13.04 -22.07 -40.72
CA SER A 403 -13.65 -20.90 -41.35
C SER A 403 -12.66 -20.19 -42.28
N VAL A 404 -13.18 -19.64 -43.37
CA VAL A 404 -12.39 -18.81 -44.31
C VAL A 404 -12.05 -17.43 -43.68
N ASP A 405 -12.96 -16.93 -42.83
CA ASP A 405 -12.80 -15.68 -42.09
C ASP A 405 -12.77 -15.98 -40.59
N GLN A 406 -11.95 -15.25 -39.85
CA GLN A 406 -11.88 -15.37 -38.40
C GLN A 406 -13.24 -15.01 -37.77
N PRO A 407 -13.95 -15.95 -37.15
CA PRO A 407 -15.22 -15.66 -36.48
C PRO A 407 -14.99 -14.87 -35.21
N VAL A 408 -15.90 -13.92 -34.91
CA VAL A 408 -15.92 -13.20 -33.64
C VAL A 408 -16.71 -14.01 -32.64
N LEU A 409 -16.04 -14.52 -31.59
CA LEU A 409 -16.63 -15.33 -30.55
C LEU A 409 -16.57 -14.60 -29.20
N TYR A 410 -17.47 -14.97 -28.30
CA TYR A 410 -17.60 -14.34 -27.00
C TYR A 410 -17.58 -15.36 -25.87
N ASP A 411 -17.05 -15.00 -24.71
CA ASP A 411 -17.19 -15.78 -23.49
C ASP A 411 -18.60 -15.64 -22.87
N ARG A 412 -18.87 -16.38 -21.78
CA ARG A 412 -20.17 -16.30 -21.08
C ARG A 412 -20.50 -14.92 -20.50
N TYR A 413 -19.52 -14.04 -20.36
CA TYR A 413 -19.69 -12.67 -19.87
C TYR A 413 -19.88 -11.66 -21.00
N GLY A 414 -19.90 -12.14 -22.26
CA GLY A 414 -20.06 -11.28 -23.42
C GLY A 414 -18.80 -10.55 -23.85
N ARG A 415 -17.62 -10.96 -23.36
CA ARG A 415 -16.34 -10.41 -23.80
C ARG A 415 -15.88 -11.14 -25.05
N GLU A 416 -15.37 -10.39 -26.03
CA GLU A 416 -14.80 -10.95 -27.26
C GLU A 416 -13.55 -11.78 -26.94
N VAL A 417 -13.50 -12.99 -27.49
CA VAL A 417 -12.34 -13.90 -27.39
C VAL A 417 -11.58 -13.86 -28.71
N THR A 418 -10.31 -13.53 -28.64
CA THR A 418 -9.44 -13.45 -29.82
C THR A 418 -8.99 -14.84 -30.26
N GLY A 419 -9.28 -15.22 -31.48
CA GLY A 419 -8.81 -16.47 -32.08
C GLY A 419 -7.40 -16.34 -32.67
N THR A 420 -6.69 -17.46 -32.65
CA THR A 420 -5.38 -17.62 -33.31
C THR A 420 -5.57 -18.31 -34.66
N ASP A 421 -5.06 -17.71 -35.74
CA ASP A 421 -5.01 -18.34 -37.05
C ASP A 421 -3.93 -19.45 -37.06
N ASN A 422 -4.34 -20.69 -37.37
CA ASN A 422 -3.43 -21.84 -37.40
C ASN A 422 -2.68 -21.98 -38.74
N GLY A 423 -2.97 -21.10 -39.72
CA GLY A 423 -2.32 -21.14 -41.05
C GLY A 423 -2.78 -22.26 -41.98
N ASP A 424 -3.68 -23.13 -41.54
CA ASP A 424 -4.25 -24.28 -42.30
C ASP A 424 -5.72 -24.06 -42.68
N GLY A 425 -6.25 -22.86 -42.47
CA GLY A 425 -7.64 -22.49 -42.67
C GLY A 425 -8.53 -22.76 -41.45
N THR A 426 -7.92 -23.00 -40.31
CA THR A 426 -8.63 -23.10 -39.02
C THR A 426 -8.24 -21.97 -38.05
N TYR A 427 -9.13 -21.69 -37.11
CA TYR A 427 -8.89 -20.73 -36.01
C TYR A 427 -9.07 -21.46 -34.67
N SER A 428 -8.10 -21.28 -33.78
CA SER A 428 -8.15 -21.80 -32.41
C SER A 428 -8.54 -20.71 -31.44
N TYR A 429 -9.48 -20.99 -30.52
CA TYR A 429 -9.97 -20.11 -29.49
C TYR A 429 -9.76 -20.77 -28.13
N ALA A 430 -8.73 -20.36 -27.39
CA ALA A 430 -8.47 -20.80 -26.04
C ALA A 430 -9.40 -20.05 -25.08
N SER A 431 -10.22 -20.75 -24.32
CA SER A 431 -11.14 -20.10 -23.39
C SER A 431 -11.39 -20.86 -22.10
N GLY A 432 -11.10 -22.17 -22.06
CA GLY A 432 -11.48 -23.03 -20.94
C GLY A 432 -12.99 -23.05 -20.63
N GLU A 433 -13.79 -22.35 -21.44
CA GLU A 433 -15.24 -22.19 -21.30
C GLU A 433 -15.91 -22.33 -22.67
N LYS A 434 -17.23 -22.58 -22.64
CA LYS A 434 -18.03 -22.59 -23.86
C LYS A 434 -18.06 -21.20 -24.48
N LEU A 435 -17.83 -21.14 -25.80
CA LEU A 435 -17.90 -19.90 -26.57
C LEU A 435 -19.28 -19.71 -27.22
N TYR A 436 -19.58 -18.47 -27.59
CA TYR A 436 -20.86 -18.04 -28.14
C TYR A 436 -20.68 -17.17 -29.40
N GLU A 437 -21.62 -17.20 -30.34
CA GLU A 437 -21.60 -16.35 -31.54
C GLU A 437 -21.88 -14.86 -31.23
N SER A 438 -22.55 -14.59 -30.12
CA SER A 438 -22.82 -13.24 -29.65
C SER A 438 -22.72 -13.19 -28.13
N ALA A 439 -22.51 -12.00 -27.57
CA ALA A 439 -22.44 -11.79 -26.14
C ALA A 439 -23.68 -12.35 -25.43
N GLY A 440 -23.52 -13.41 -24.64
CA GLY A 440 -24.61 -14.12 -23.94
C GLY A 440 -25.58 -14.88 -24.83
N GLY A 441 -25.21 -15.16 -26.07
CA GLY A 441 -26.05 -15.81 -27.09
C GLY A 441 -25.97 -17.32 -27.14
N ALA A 442 -26.29 -17.89 -28.31
CA ALA A 442 -26.25 -19.33 -28.56
C ALA A 442 -24.82 -19.89 -28.62
N ALA A 443 -24.66 -21.16 -28.31
CA ALA A 443 -23.38 -21.85 -28.42
C ALA A 443 -22.91 -21.89 -29.88
N VAL A 444 -21.59 -21.69 -30.06
CA VAL A 444 -20.96 -21.72 -31.40
C VAL A 444 -20.83 -23.13 -31.89
N PRO A 445 -21.15 -23.43 -33.17
CA PRO A 445 -20.78 -24.67 -33.82
C PRO A 445 -19.25 -24.66 -34.10
N VAL A 446 -18.52 -25.55 -33.45
CA VAL A 446 -17.09 -25.74 -33.69
C VAL A 446 -16.84 -27.10 -34.33
N ASP A 447 -15.79 -27.20 -35.15
CA ASP A 447 -15.48 -28.47 -35.84
C ASP A 447 -14.77 -29.47 -34.93
N SER A 448 -13.98 -28.98 -33.98
CA SER A 448 -13.27 -29.81 -33.01
C SER A 448 -13.01 -29.07 -31.67
N TYR A 449 -12.70 -29.86 -30.67
CA TYR A 449 -12.48 -29.46 -29.27
C TYR A 449 -11.14 -30.02 -28.83
N GLU A 450 -10.35 -29.20 -28.14
CA GLU A 450 -9.11 -29.61 -27.49
C GLU A 450 -9.29 -29.68 -25.98
N TYR A 451 -8.80 -30.79 -25.41
CA TYR A 451 -8.84 -31.02 -23.97
C TYR A 451 -7.46 -31.40 -23.48
N LEU A 452 -7.04 -30.84 -22.33
CA LEU A 452 -5.91 -31.39 -21.59
C LEU A 452 -6.38 -32.65 -20.84
N VAL A 453 -5.67 -33.75 -21.05
CA VAL A 453 -5.96 -35.04 -20.41
C VAL A 453 -4.70 -35.58 -19.75
N LEU A 454 -4.88 -36.39 -18.68
CA LEU A 454 -3.76 -37.13 -18.11
C LEU A 454 -3.11 -38.00 -19.20
N ASP A 455 -1.82 -37.86 -19.40
CA ASP A 455 -1.06 -38.69 -20.35
C ASP A 455 -0.81 -40.07 -19.77
N MET A 456 -1.68 -41.00 -20.12
CA MET A 456 -1.62 -42.41 -19.65
C MET A 456 -0.38 -43.16 -20.11
N ASP A 457 0.32 -42.67 -21.14
CA ASP A 457 1.55 -43.29 -21.66
C ASP A 457 2.77 -42.85 -20.82
N LYS A 458 2.69 -41.65 -20.20
CA LYS A 458 3.76 -41.08 -19.39
C LYS A 458 3.46 -41.09 -17.89
N THR A 459 2.22 -41.29 -17.45
CA THR A 459 1.86 -41.20 -16.03
C THR A 459 2.53 -42.29 -15.20
N GLY A 460 2.88 -41.95 -13.97
CA GLY A 460 3.26 -42.92 -12.94
C GLY A 460 2.02 -43.60 -12.34
N TYR A 461 2.28 -44.63 -11.58
CA TYR A 461 1.25 -45.43 -10.89
C TYR A 461 1.48 -45.41 -9.40
N GLY A 462 0.42 -45.47 -8.60
CA GLY A 462 0.47 -45.75 -7.18
C GLY A 462 0.97 -47.19 -6.91
N MET A 463 1.39 -47.42 -5.67
CA MET A 463 1.72 -48.76 -5.13
C MET A 463 0.50 -49.43 -4.48
N ASP A 464 -0.63 -48.74 -4.43
CA ASP A 464 -1.91 -49.27 -3.95
C ASP A 464 -2.42 -50.39 -4.84
N ASP A 465 -3.37 -51.18 -4.34
CA ASP A 465 -3.92 -52.35 -5.07
C ASP A 465 -4.58 -51.93 -6.40
N ASP A 466 -5.19 -50.73 -6.43
CA ASP A 466 -5.86 -50.16 -7.59
C ASP A 466 -4.88 -49.55 -8.60
N LYS A 467 -3.58 -49.42 -8.27
CA LYS A 467 -2.56 -48.72 -9.06
C LYS A 467 -3.06 -47.34 -9.52
N THR A 468 -3.47 -46.57 -8.55
CA THR A 468 -4.05 -45.22 -8.77
C THR A 468 -3.16 -44.38 -9.66
N VAL A 469 -3.74 -43.64 -10.62
CA VAL A 469 -3.05 -42.71 -11.52
C VAL A 469 -3.59 -41.31 -11.33
N GLY A 470 -2.81 -40.31 -11.71
CA GLY A 470 -3.24 -38.91 -11.71
C GLY A 470 -3.47 -38.32 -10.32
N THR A 471 -2.77 -38.84 -9.29
CA THR A 471 -2.83 -38.31 -7.94
C THR A 471 -1.82 -37.19 -7.81
N GLU A 472 -2.28 -35.96 -7.75
CA GLU A 472 -1.44 -34.77 -7.43
C GLU A 472 -0.98 -34.76 -5.96
N LEU A 473 0.10 -34.06 -5.66
CA LEU A 473 0.57 -33.89 -4.28
C LEU A 473 -0.16 -32.76 -3.58
N PHE A 474 -0.29 -31.63 -4.25
CA PHE A 474 -0.99 -30.42 -3.78
C PHE A 474 -2.32 -30.28 -4.52
N SER A 475 -3.40 -30.06 -3.80
CA SER A 475 -4.74 -29.93 -4.39
C SER A 475 -5.38 -28.59 -4.05
N ARG A 476 -6.34 -28.19 -4.86
CA ARG A 476 -7.20 -27.04 -4.61
C ARG A 476 -8.29 -27.38 -3.59
N ILE A 477 -8.80 -26.37 -2.91
CA ILE A 477 -9.94 -26.53 -2.00
C ILE A 477 -11.23 -26.49 -2.84
N GLY A 478 -12.00 -27.59 -2.85
CA GLY A 478 -13.30 -27.63 -3.55
C GLY A 478 -13.26 -28.04 -5.01
N THR A 479 -12.08 -28.09 -5.65
CA THR A 479 -11.95 -28.39 -7.07
C THR A 479 -10.95 -29.52 -7.32
N ASP A 480 -11.40 -30.61 -7.90
CA ASP A 480 -10.54 -31.74 -8.27
C ASP A 480 -9.70 -31.39 -9.50
N ARG A 481 -8.49 -31.98 -9.60
CA ARG A 481 -7.62 -31.78 -10.77
C ARG A 481 -8.25 -32.31 -12.04
N TYR A 482 -8.92 -33.45 -11.96
CA TYR A 482 -9.48 -34.14 -13.11
C TYR A 482 -10.97 -34.43 -12.99
N ILE A 483 -11.68 -34.23 -14.08
CA ILE A 483 -13.02 -34.76 -14.31
C ILE A 483 -12.86 -36.14 -14.91
N LYS A 484 -13.40 -37.19 -14.25
CA LYS A 484 -13.35 -38.57 -14.73
C LYS A 484 -14.54 -38.83 -15.67
N THR A 485 -14.24 -39.19 -16.90
CA THR A 485 -15.25 -39.56 -17.90
C THR A 485 -14.86 -40.85 -18.62
N THR A 486 -15.76 -41.38 -19.45
CA THR A 486 -15.52 -42.61 -20.24
C THR A 486 -15.28 -42.23 -21.70
N GLY A 487 -14.16 -42.67 -22.26
CA GLY A 487 -13.85 -42.47 -23.67
C GLY A 487 -14.61 -43.48 -24.57
N ASP A 488 -14.52 -43.29 -25.88
CA ASP A 488 -15.21 -44.12 -26.90
C ASP A 488 -14.79 -45.60 -26.86
N ASN A 489 -13.62 -45.87 -26.32
CA ASN A 489 -13.09 -47.24 -26.13
C ASN A 489 -13.50 -47.89 -24.80
N GLY A 490 -14.41 -47.25 -24.03
CA GLY A 490 -14.87 -47.71 -22.73
C GLY A 490 -13.86 -47.58 -21.60
N LYS A 491 -12.70 -46.92 -21.83
CA LYS A 491 -11.69 -46.67 -20.80
C LYS A 491 -11.98 -45.35 -20.09
N THR A 492 -11.61 -45.26 -18.83
CA THR A 492 -11.64 -43.99 -18.07
C THR A 492 -10.63 -43.02 -18.63
N ILE A 493 -11.06 -41.80 -18.89
CA ILE A 493 -10.25 -40.66 -19.27
C ILE A 493 -10.31 -39.63 -18.12
N TYR A 494 -9.18 -39.01 -17.83
CA TYR A 494 -9.01 -37.98 -16.80
C TYR A 494 -8.82 -36.66 -17.51
N LEU A 495 -9.91 -35.90 -17.67
CA LEU A 495 -9.88 -34.56 -18.26
C LEU A 495 -9.38 -33.54 -17.22
N ARG A 496 -8.43 -32.68 -17.60
CA ARG A 496 -8.01 -31.58 -16.76
C ARG A 496 -9.21 -30.68 -16.46
N ASN A 497 -9.45 -30.43 -15.17
CA ASN A 497 -10.42 -29.42 -14.78
C ASN A 497 -9.74 -28.03 -14.93
N ASN A 498 -10.22 -27.29 -15.91
CA ASN A 498 -9.53 -26.12 -16.45
C ASN A 498 -9.25 -25.04 -15.38
N LEU A 499 -8.11 -24.37 -15.52
CA LEU A 499 -7.80 -23.17 -14.77
C LEU A 499 -8.56 -21.99 -15.38
N ASN A 500 -9.24 -21.23 -14.55
CA ASN A 500 -9.95 -20.03 -14.97
C ASN A 500 -9.54 -18.88 -14.04
N GLU A 501 -8.80 -17.91 -14.55
CA GLU A 501 -8.29 -16.75 -13.77
C GLU A 501 -9.40 -15.93 -13.13
N THR A 502 -10.62 -16.00 -13.66
CA THR A 502 -11.79 -15.32 -13.09
C THR A 502 -12.48 -16.12 -11.99
N ASP A 503 -12.15 -17.42 -11.86
CA ASP A 503 -12.69 -18.32 -10.84
C ASP A 503 -11.61 -18.63 -9.79
N TYR A 504 -11.76 -18.02 -8.63
CA TYR A 504 -10.81 -18.17 -7.52
C TYR A 504 -10.56 -19.64 -7.14
N GLU A 505 -11.58 -20.49 -7.17
CA GLU A 505 -11.49 -21.89 -6.76
C GLU A 505 -10.76 -22.76 -7.81
N SER A 506 -10.62 -22.27 -9.04
CA SER A 506 -9.95 -22.99 -10.11
C SER A 506 -8.43 -22.93 -10.03
N LEU A 507 -7.86 -21.96 -9.31
CA LEU A 507 -6.42 -21.66 -9.33
C LEU A 507 -5.65 -22.33 -8.19
N TYR A 508 -4.40 -22.74 -8.47
CA TYR A 508 -3.45 -23.24 -7.46
C TYR A 508 -2.73 -22.07 -6.79
N LYS A 509 -3.44 -21.30 -5.99
CA LYS A 509 -2.95 -20.09 -5.31
C LYS A 509 -3.12 -20.17 -3.80
N LEU A 510 -2.34 -19.40 -3.08
CA LEU A 510 -2.45 -19.26 -1.63
C LEU A 510 -3.86 -18.78 -1.23
N GLY A 511 -4.39 -19.35 -0.18
CA GLY A 511 -5.79 -19.25 0.22
C GLY A 511 -6.70 -20.32 -0.41
N ASN A 512 -6.19 -21.12 -1.36
CA ASN A 512 -6.93 -22.19 -2.03
C ASN A 512 -6.15 -23.53 -2.10
N LEU A 513 -5.00 -23.63 -1.44
CA LEU A 513 -4.13 -24.81 -1.48
C LEU A 513 -4.26 -25.69 -0.24
N LYS A 514 -4.11 -26.98 -0.44
CA LYS A 514 -3.97 -28.00 0.61
C LYS A 514 -3.18 -29.19 0.09
N ILE A 515 -2.68 -30.03 1.00
CA ILE A 515 -2.20 -31.36 0.60
C ILE A 515 -3.37 -32.20 0.12
N ASN A 516 -3.15 -32.95 -0.95
CA ASN A 516 -4.15 -33.86 -1.48
C ASN A 516 -4.56 -34.89 -0.43
N PRO A 517 -5.83 -34.92 0.01
CA PRO A 517 -6.30 -35.82 1.05
C PRO A 517 -6.12 -37.33 0.69
N GLU A 518 -6.20 -37.69 -0.60
CA GLU A 518 -5.99 -39.05 -1.03
C GLU A 518 -4.53 -39.51 -0.85
N ALA A 519 -3.58 -38.65 -1.23
CA ALA A 519 -2.15 -38.90 -1.01
C ALA A 519 -1.78 -38.92 0.47
N ALA A 520 -2.40 -38.06 1.27
CA ALA A 520 -2.15 -37.98 2.73
C ALA A 520 -2.69 -39.21 3.48
N GLN A 521 -3.89 -39.70 3.09
CA GLN A 521 -4.49 -40.92 3.71
C GLN A 521 -3.78 -42.18 3.30
N ASN A 522 -3.30 -42.26 2.07
CA ASN A 522 -2.57 -43.41 1.53
C ASN A 522 -1.38 -42.93 0.69
N VAL A 523 -0.23 -42.85 1.30
CA VAL A 523 1.02 -42.43 0.62
C VAL A 523 1.41 -43.36 -0.54
N GLY A 524 0.84 -44.58 -0.60
CA GLY A 524 0.95 -45.50 -1.72
C GLY A 524 0.38 -44.94 -3.02
N LYS A 525 -0.60 -44.03 -2.98
CA LYS A 525 -1.23 -43.43 -4.15
C LYS A 525 -0.36 -42.42 -4.91
N ILE A 526 0.76 -41.94 -4.31
CA ILE A 526 1.69 -41.06 -5.01
C ILE A 526 2.25 -41.80 -6.24
N PRO A 527 2.15 -41.26 -7.47
CA PRO A 527 2.41 -42.01 -8.70
C PRO A 527 3.91 -42.06 -9.06
N LEU A 528 4.71 -42.74 -8.21
CA LEU A 528 6.15 -42.94 -8.35
C LEU A 528 6.54 -44.39 -8.52
N SER A 529 5.67 -45.17 -9.14
CA SER A 529 5.94 -46.55 -9.53
C SER A 529 5.53 -46.80 -11.00
N THR A 530 6.15 -47.80 -11.60
CA THR A 530 5.75 -48.30 -12.93
C THR A 530 4.47 -49.14 -12.82
N VAL A 531 3.85 -49.45 -13.95
CA VAL A 531 2.66 -50.30 -13.99
C VAL A 531 2.91 -51.70 -13.40
N GLN A 532 4.15 -52.20 -13.41
CA GLN A 532 4.56 -53.46 -12.79
C GLN A 532 4.83 -53.32 -11.26
N GLY A 533 4.69 -52.10 -10.70
CA GLY A 533 4.95 -51.83 -9.29
C GLY A 533 6.45 -51.69 -8.92
N LYS A 534 7.30 -51.48 -9.93
CA LYS A 534 8.73 -51.17 -9.71
C LYS A 534 8.92 -49.65 -9.49
N GLU A 535 10.07 -49.30 -8.94
CA GLU A 535 10.49 -47.91 -8.76
C GLU A 535 10.50 -47.15 -10.09
N ASP A 536 9.93 -45.94 -10.12
CA ASP A 536 10.05 -44.97 -11.20
C ASP A 536 11.13 -43.96 -10.83
N PHE A 537 12.39 -44.33 -11.05
CA PHE A 537 13.54 -43.49 -10.74
C PHE A 537 13.64 -42.26 -11.64
N ASP A 538 13.16 -42.36 -12.90
CA ASP A 538 13.23 -41.25 -13.86
C ASP A 538 12.33 -40.10 -13.37
N ARG A 539 11.08 -40.42 -13.01
CA ARG A 539 10.14 -39.44 -12.47
C ARG A 539 10.59 -38.87 -11.12
N ALA A 540 11.13 -39.73 -10.24
CA ALA A 540 11.64 -39.30 -8.97
C ALA A 540 12.85 -38.37 -9.13
N LYS A 541 13.69 -38.59 -10.15
CA LYS A 541 14.80 -37.68 -10.51
C LYS A 541 14.29 -36.37 -11.07
N GLU A 542 13.27 -36.36 -11.94
CA GLU A 542 12.67 -35.13 -12.44
C GLU A 542 12.18 -34.22 -11.29
N LEU A 543 11.60 -34.80 -10.21
CA LEU A 543 11.20 -34.05 -9.02
C LEU A 543 12.39 -33.40 -8.28
N VAL A 544 13.59 -33.96 -8.36
CA VAL A 544 14.81 -33.33 -7.83
C VAL A 544 15.31 -32.25 -8.76
N ASP A 545 15.33 -32.54 -10.07
CA ASP A 545 15.93 -31.67 -11.08
C ASP A 545 15.18 -30.32 -11.18
N ILE A 546 13.89 -30.21 -10.80
CA ILE A 546 13.13 -28.94 -10.81
C ILE A 546 13.77 -27.86 -9.93
N TRP A 547 14.51 -28.22 -8.89
CA TRP A 547 15.11 -27.25 -7.98
C TRP A 547 16.30 -26.53 -8.59
N ASP A 548 16.89 -27.07 -9.66
CA ASP A 548 17.93 -26.43 -10.45
C ASP A 548 17.38 -25.71 -11.69
N GLU A 549 16.08 -25.87 -11.99
CA GLU A 549 15.42 -25.22 -13.11
C GLU A 549 15.20 -23.72 -12.83
N LYS A 550 15.38 -22.89 -13.86
CA LYS A 550 15.07 -21.47 -13.82
C LYS A 550 13.58 -21.26 -14.09
N PHE A 551 12.82 -20.82 -13.08
CA PHE A 551 11.37 -20.74 -13.22
C PHE A 551 10.83 -19.32 -13.44
N ALA A 552 11.33 -18.30 -12.72
CA ALA A 552 10.82 -16.93 -12.80
C ALA A 552 11.90 -15.88 -12.50
N SER A 553 11.71 -14.68 -13.02
CA SER A 553 12.38 -13.46 -12.56
C SER A 553 11.69 -12.90 -11.32
N LEU A 554 12.44 -12.17 -10.50
CA LEU A 554 11.93 -11.61 -9.25
C LEU A 554 10.84 -10.55 -9.49
N ASN A 555 11.08 -9.68 -10.47
CA ASN A 555 10.11 -8.70 -10.94
C ASN A 555 10.11 -8.64 -12.48
N PRO A 556 9.08 -8.04 -13.11
CA PRO A 556 8.98 -8.00 -14.56
C PRO A 556 10.10 -7.22 -15.30
N ASP A 557 10.78 -6.33 -14.59
CA ASP A 557 11.90 -5.55 -15.19
C ASP A 557 13.21 -6.34 -15.24
N MET A 558 13.28 -7.49 -14.54
CA MET A 558 14.42 -8.40 -14.55
C MET A 558 14.21 -9.54 -15.55
N TYR A 559 15.10 -9.67 -16.51
CA TYR A 559 15.04 -10.78 -17.49
C TYR A 559 15.67 -12.09 -16.97
N ALA A 560 16.52 -12.01 -15.94
CA ALA A 560 17.20 -13.18 -15.40
C ALA A 560 16.24 -14.00 -14.51
N LYS A 561 15.89 -15.20 -14.98
CA LYS A 561 15.13 -16.17 -14.19
C LYS A 561 16.02 -16.81 -13.11
N SER A 562 15.47 -17.07 -11.94
CA SER A 562 16.10 -17.75 -10.81
C SER A 562 15.47 -19.12 -10.58
N ASP A 563 16.21 -20.04 -9.96
CA ASP A 563 15.64 -21.23 -9.33
C ASP A 563 14.85 -20.85 -8.05
N TYR A 564 14.08 -21.79 -7.50
CA TYR A 564 13.17 -21.51 -6.38
C TYR A 564 13.89 -20.99 -5.12
N MET A 565 15.04 -21.56 -4.75
CA MET A 565 15.81 -21.14 -3.58
C MET A 565 16.43 -19.75 -3.80
N SER A 566 17.04 -19.53 -4.96
CA SER A 566 17.59 -18.23 -5.34
C SER A 566 16.50 -17.17 -5.46
N PHE A 567 15.32 -17.52 -5.99
CA PHE A 567 14.19 -16.60 -6.06
C PHE A 567 13.76 -16.17 -4.67
N TYR A 568 13.57 -17.10 -3.74
CA TYR A 568 13.20 -16.79 -2.37
C TYR A 568 14.23 -15.89 -1.67
N ASN A 569 15.52 -16.23 -1.76
CA ASN A 569 16.59 -15.46 -1.16
C ASN A 569 16.69 -14.04 -1.74
N ASN A 570 16.53 -13.88 -3.05
CA ASN A 570 16.50 -12.59 -3.70
C ASN A 570 15.26 -11.79 -3.29
N TYR A 571 14.11 -12.45 -3.21
CA TYR A 571 12.85 -11.85 -2.79
C TYR A 571 12.93 -11.27 -1.36
N ILE A 572 13.43 -12.03 -0.38
CA ILE A 572 13.64 -11.52 0.99
C ILE A 572 14.72 -10.43 1.01
N GLY A 573 15.80 -10.60 0.23
CA GLY A 573 16.87 -9.61 0.09
C GLY A 573 16.38 -8.26 -0.43
N GLU A 574 15.38 -8.24 -1.31
CA GLU A 574 14.75 -7.02 -1.82
C GLU A 574 14.01 -6.27 -0.70
N TYR A 575 13.18 -6.95 0.09
CA TYR A 575 12.47 -6.32 1.23
C TYR A 575 13.44 -5.83 2.29
N THR A 576 14.47 -6.59 2.62
CA THR A 576 15.52 -6.16 3.55
C THR A 576 16.25 -4.90 3.05
N THR A 577 16.53 -4.82 1.75
CA THR A 577 17.16 -3.64 1.14
C THR A 577 16.20 -2.45 1.16
N MET A 578 14.93 -2.65 0.82
CA MET A 578 13.86 -1.64 0.87
C MET A 578 13.67 -1.15 2.32
N GLY A 579 13.57 -2.07 3.28
CA GLY A 579 13.45 -1.75 4.71
C GLY A 579 14.60 -0.88 5.21
N LYS A 580 15.83 -1.23 4.85
CA LYS A 580 17.02 -0.44 5.19
C LYS A 580 17.01 0.95 4.55
N ALA A 581 16.58 1.07 3.31
CA ALA A 581 16.47 2.36 2.63
C ALA A 581 15.41 3.24 3.32
N LEU A 582 14.23 2.69 3.60
CA LEU A 582 13.15 3.39 4.31
C LEU A 582 13.54 3.78 5.73
N TYR A 583 14.25 2.91 6.47
CA TYR A 583 14.80 3.23 7.78
C TYR A 583 15.71 4.47 7.72
N ASN A 584 16.60 4.54 6.72
CA ASN A 584 17.47 5.70 6.53
C ASN A 584 16.67 6.97 6.18
N TYR A 585 15.63 6.86 5.34
CA TYR A 585 14.74 7.99 5.03
C TYR A 585 14.02 8.49 6.29
N VAL A 586 13.43 7.61 7.08
CA VAL A 586 12.78 7.95 8.37
C VAL A 586 13.77 8.63 9.30
N GLY A 587 14.99 8.08 9.46
CA GLY A 587 16.04 8.67 10.30
C GLY A 587 16.46 10.08 9.85
N ASN A 588 16.62 10.28 8.55
CA ASN A 588 16.94 11.58 7.97
C ASN A 588 15.79 12.59 8.19
N GLN A 589 14.55 12.18 7.92
CA GLN A 589 13.38 13.05 8.11
C GLN A 589 13.14 13.40 9.57
N THR A 590 13.33 12.44 10.49
CA THR A 590 13.28 12.69 11.93
C THR A 590 14.31 13.76 12.32
N THR A 591 15.55 13.63 11.83
CA THR A 591 16.61 14.61 12.09
C THR A 591 16.25 16.02 11.57
N MET A 592 15.61 16.11 10.40
CA MET A 592 15.18 17.39 9.83
C MET A 592 14.04 18.00 10.64
N VAL A 593 13.02 17.21 10.99
CA VAL A 593 11.90 17.64 11.85
C VAL A 593 12.39 18.15 13.20
N ASP A 594 13.25 17.37 13.87
CA ASP A 594 13.87 17.75 15.14
C ASP A 594 14.72 19.03 15.00
N GLY A 595 15.42 19.16 13.86
CA GLY A 595 16.21 20.35 13.55
C GLY A 595 15.35 21.62 13.45
N TYR A 596 14.22 21.55 12.76
CA TYR A 596 13.28 22.69 12.66
C TYR A 596 12.55 22.94 13.97
N ASP A 597 12.21 21.91 14.74
CA ASP A 597 11.61 22.09 16.07
C ASP A 597 12.60 22.79 17.03
N ASN A 598 13.87 22.38 17.02
CA ASN A 598 14.92 23.07 17.77
C ASN A 598 15.12 24.55 17.34
N GLN A 599 15.03 24.85 16.03
CA GLN A 599 15.06 26.23 15.54
C GLN A 599 13.85 27.05 16.04
N ARG A 600 12.64 26.43 16.06
CA ARG A 600 11.46 27.04 16.69
C ARG A 600 11.71 27.35 18.16
N LEU A 601 12.20 26.37 18.94
CA LEU A 601 12.50 26.57 20.36
C LEU A 601 13.51 27.72 20.60
N GLN A 602 14.51 27.88 19.74
CA GLN A 602 15.48 28.95 19.84
C GLN A 602 14.90 30.33 19.51
N SER A 603 14.02 30.43 18.49
CA SER A 603 13.46 31.70 18.05
C SER A 603 12.19 32.11 18.80
N GLU A 604 11.34 31.15 19.08
CA GLU A 604 9.96 31.31 19.56
C GLU A 604 9.79 30.91 21.03
N GLY A 605 10.68 30.08 21.53
CA GLY A 605 10.62 29.52 22.88
C GLY A 605 10.81 30.53 23.99
N VAL A 606 10.39 30.19 25.19
CA VAL A 606 10.55 31.00 26.39
C VAL A 606 11.87 30.65 27.07
N SER A 607 12.77 31.63 27.21
CA SER A 607 13.97 31.51 28.04
C SER A 607 13.66 31.99 29.46
N SER A 608 13.83 31.11 30.45
CA SER A 608 13.61 31.44 31.87
C SER A 608 14.43 32.65 32.32
N ASP A 609 15.72 32.71 31.92
CA ASP A 609 16.63 33.74 32.33
C ASP A 609 16.24 35.09 31.71
N GLU A 610 15.89 35.11 30.42
CA GLU A 610 15.43 36.33 29.75
C GLU A 610 14.12 36.86 30.34
N GLU A 611 13.16 35.99 30.62
CA GLU A 611 11.89 36.41 31.19
C GLU A 611 12.04 36.88 32.65
N LEU A 612 12.94 36.29 33.44
CA LEU A 612 13.26 36.77 34.79
C LEU A 612 13.94 38.16 34.74
N GLU A 613 14.86 38.39 33.79
CA GLU A 613 15.46 39.72 33.59
C GLU A 613 14.39 40.74 33.22
N LYS A 614 13.49 40.41 32.26
CA LYS A 614 12.38 41.28 31.88
C LYS A 614 11.43 41.54 33.06
N MET A 615 11.16 40.55 33.88
CA MET A 615 10.31 40.69 35.07
C MET A 615 10.89 41.69 36.05
N ILE A 616 12.20 41.62 36.35
CA ILE A 616 12.89 42.56 37.21
C ILE A 616 12.83 43.98 36.61
N LYS A 617 13.10 44.13 35.32
CA LYS A 617 13.06 45.41 34.60
C LYS A 617 11.66 46.03 34.65
N TYR A 618 10.61 45.29 34.39
CA TYR A 618 9.23 45.77 34.39
C TYR A 618 8.75 46.06 35.82
N GLN A 619 9.20 45.31 36.82
CA GLN A 619 8.94 45.59 38.23
C GLN A 619 9.58 46.91 38.69
N GLN A 620 10.81 47.15 38.25
CA GLN A 620 11.47 48.44 38.52
C GLN A 620 10.74 49.60 37.83
N ALA A 621 10.31 49.42 36.57
CA ALA A 621 9.53 50.44 35.85
C ALA A 621 8.19 50.72 36.53
N TYR A 622 7.48 49.65 37.00
CA TYR A 622 6.25 49.78 37.78
C TYR A 622 6.47 50.59 39.07
N ASN A 623 7.49 50.25 39.83
CA ASN A 623 7.85 50.96 41.07
C ASN A 623 8.22 52.43 40.83
N ALA A 624 8.96 52.70 39.74
CA ALA A 624 9.31 54.10 39.37
C ALA A 624 8.06 54.88 38.97
N ALA A 625 7.18 54.33 38.17
CA ALA A 625 5.93 54.98 37.77
C ALA A 625 4.98 55.19 38.98
N SER A 626 4.92 54.23 39.92
CA SER A 626 4.15 54.35 41.15
C SER A 626 4.65 55.48 42.02
N ARG A 627 5.99 55.64 42.20
CA ARG A 627 6.57 56.75 42.93
C ARG A 627 6.31 58.11 42.25
N TYR A 628 6.36 58.15 40.91
CA TYR A 628 6.07 59.34 40.14
C TYR A 628 4.60 59.78 40.27
N VAL A 629 3.64 58.90 40.40
CA VAL A 629 2.21 59.20 40.64
C VAL A 629 2.00 59.77 42.07
N ASN A 630 2.80 59.30 43.03
CA ASN A 630 2.67 59.69 44.45
C ASN A 630 3.41 60.97 44.81
N VAL A 631 4.17 61.62 43.90
CA VAL A 631 4.79 62.91 44.01
C VAL A 631 3.92 64.01 43.38
#